data_ddd9b82bc26f0a5419c4b3a26b266a62
#
_entry.id   ddd9b82bc26f0a5419c4b3a26b266a62
#
_cell.length_a   1.000
_cell.length_b   1.000
_cell.length_c   1.000
_cell.angle_alpha   90.00
_cell.angle_beta   90.00
_cell.angle_gamma   90.00
#
_symmetry.space_group_name_H-M   'P 1'
#
loop_
_entity.id
_entity.type
_entity.pdbx_description
1 polymer ?
#
loop_
_entity_poly.entity_id
_entity_poly.type
_entity_poly.pdbx_seq_one_letter_code
_entity_poly.pdbx_strand_id
1 'polypeptide(L)'
;MRKAAVKRKTKETDVEVEVDLDGAGRASVATGIGFLDHMLDLLARHSRIDITVKAKGDLHIDHHHTTEDVGIALGQAVKQALGDMKGITRYADVHVPMDEALTRVAIDISGRPFLVFKAEFVRDKVGEFDTELVQEWFQAFAMNSGITLHAETLYGSNDHHIAESCFKGLARALRTAVAIDPRARDEVPSTKGSLGG
;
A
#
# COMPACT_ATOMS: atom_id res chain seq x y z
N MET A 1 -17.67 8.56 -7.15
CA MET A 1 -16.26 8.84 -7.53
C MET A 1 -15.41 8.50 -6.33
N ARG A 2 -14.54 7.48 -6.43
CA ARG A 2 -13.80 6.91 -5.30
C ARG A 2 -12.43 7.60 -5.16
N LYS A 3 -12.48 8.87 -4.69
CA LYS A 3 -11.31 9.72 -4.50
C LYS A 3 -11.26 10.23 -3.08
N ALA A 4 -10.05 10.42 -2.57
CA ALA A 4 -9.82 11.04 -1.27
C ALA A 4 -8.52 11.82 -1.25
N ALA A 5 -8.45 12.80 -0.36
CA ALA A 5 -7.25 13.56 -0.05
C ALA A 5 -7.05 13.61 1.47
N VAL A 6 -5.84 13.35 1.92
CA VAL A 6 -5.46 13.38 3.33
C VAL A 6 -4.27 14.31 3.51
N LYS A 7 -4.34 15.14 4.54
CA LYS A 7 -3.21 15.93 5.04
C LYS A 7 -2.90 15.49 6.46
N ARG A 8 -1.66 15.13 6.70
CA ARG A 8 -1.16 14.74 8.01
C ARG A 8 0.06 15.60 8.35
N LYS A 9 -0.04 16.34 9.42
CA LYS A 9 1.03 17.19 9.90
C LYS A 9 1.34 16.89 11.35
N THR A 10 2.61 16.62 11.64
CA THR A 10 3.16 16.44 12.97
C THR A 10 4.26 17.47 13.22
N LYS A 11 5.05 17.32 14.27
CA LYS A 11 6.28 18.12 14.47
C LYS A 11 7.43 17.61 13.58
N GLU A 12 7.35 16.37 13.11
CA GLU A 12 8.41 15.66 12.39
C GLU A 12 8.18 15.65 10.88
N THR A 13 6.89 15.62 10.45
CA THR A 13 6.54 15.49 9.04
C THR A 13 5.37 16.39 8.65
N ASP A 14 5.28 16.71 7.35
CA ASP A 14 4.13 17.33 6.69
C ASP A 14 3.84 16.52 5.42
N VAL A 15 2.73 15.76 5.40
CA VAL A 15 2.41 14.79 4.37
C VAL A 15 1.06 15.11 3.75
N GLU A 16 1.01 15.21 2.43
CA GLU A 16 -0.21 15.33 1.64
C GLU A 16 -0.33 14.15 0.69
N VAL A 17 -1.48 13.48 0.70
CA VAL A 17 -1.77 12.33 -0.17
C VAL A 17 -3.10 12.53 -0.86
N GLU A 18 -3.15 12.24 -2.16
CA GLU A 18 -4.39 12.14 -2.93
C GLU A 18 -4.44 10.80 -3.65
N VAL A 19 -5.61 10.16 -3.66
CA VAL A 19 -5.84 8.90 -4.38
C VAL A 19 -7.11 8.97 -5.24
N ASP A 20 -7.08 8.29 -6.37
CA ASP A 20 -8.23 7.97 -7.21
C ASP A 20 -8.23 6.47 -7.50
N LEU A 21 -9.12 5.70 -6.85
CA LEU A 21 -9.20 4.25 -7.00
C LEU A 21 -9.63 3.83 -8.42
N ASP A 22 -10.29 4.72 -9.15
CA ASP A 22 -10.76 4.51 -10.53
C ASP A 22 -9.81 5.17 -11.56
N GLY A 23 -8.57 5.44 -11.18
CA GLY A 23 -7.56 6.11 -11.97
C GLY A 23 -6.97 5.26 -13.09
N ALA A 24 -5.85 5.75 -13.64
CA ALA A 24 -5.10 5.13 -14.72
C ALA A 24 -3.71 4.60 -14.29
N GLY A 25 -3.37 4.72 -13.00
CA GLY A 25 -2.07 4.35 -12.42
C GLY A 25 -1.01 5.43 -12.62
N ARG A 26 -1.41 6.70 -12.56
CA ARG A 26 -0.51 7.85 -12.60
C ARG A 26 0.06 8.10 -11.21
N ALA A 27 1.35 8.34 -11.15
CA ALA A 27 2.06 8.68 -9.93
C ALA A 27 2.59 10.12 -9.99
N SER A 28 2.50 10.82 -8.86
CA SER A 28 3.21 12.08 -8.62
C SER A 28 3.73 12.04 -7.19
N VAL A 29 4.94 11.51 -7.00
CA VAL A 29 5.49 11.18 -5.68
C VAL A 29 6.75 11.98 -5.42
N ALA A 30 6.83 12.60 -4.25
CA ALA A 30 7.97 13.37 -3.79
C ALA A 30 8.04 13.28 -2.24
N THR A 31 8.72 12.25 -1.73
CA THR A 31 8.93 12.06 -0.29
C THR A 31 10.30 12.54 0.18
N GLY A 32 11.23 12.75 -0.76
CA GLY A 32 12.64 12.99 -0.48
C GLY A 32 13.44 11.70 -0.25
N ILE A 33 12.80 10.53 -0.32
CA ILE A 33 13.41 9.21 -0.15
C ILE A 33 13.28 8.46 -1.47
N GLY A 34 14.36 8.43 -2.27
CA GLY A 34 14.32 7.94 -3.64
C GLY A 34 13.80 6.51 -3.80
N PHE A 35 14.16 5.60 -2.89
CA PHE A 35 13.68 4.22 -2.95
C PHE A 35 12.19 4.12 -2.62
N LEU A 36 11.70 4.88 -1.65
CA LEU A 36 10.27 4.94 -1.33
C LEU A 36 9.46 5.53 -2.49
N ASP A 37 9.96 6.61 -3.11
CA ASP A 37 9.33 7.20 -4.29
C ASP A 37 9.18 6.16 -5.41
N HIS A 38 10.22 5.37 -5.67
CA HIS A 38 10.19 4.29 -6.65
C HIS A 38 9.15 3.22 -6.28
N MET A 39 9.07 2.80 -5.02
CA MET A 39 8.06 1.81 -4.57
C MET A 39 6.63 2.33 -4.73
N LEU A 40 6.39 3.60 -4.46
CA LEU A 40 5.07 4.20 -4.61
C LEU A 40 4.69 4.42 -6.08
N ASP A 41 5.64 4.70 -6.98
CA ASP A 41 5.43 4.70 -8.43
C ASP A 41 4.97 3.32 -8.92
N LEU A 42 5.63 2.25 -8.45
CA LEU A 42 5.23 0.87 -8.77
C LEU A 42 3.82 0.57 -8.23
N LEU A 43 3.54 1.00 -6.99
CA LEU A 43 2.22 0.83 -6.39
C LEU A 43 1.13 1.47 -7.24
N ALA A 44 1.29 2.73 -7.63
CA ALA A 44 0.34 3.42 -8.50
C ALA A 44 0.19 2.71 -9.85
N ARG A 45 1.30 2.44 -10.52
CA ARG A 45 1.33 1.86 -11.86
C ARG A 45 0.62 0.53 -11.96
N HIS A 46 0.91 -0.37 -11.02
CA HIS A 46 0.40 -1.75 -11.05
C HIS A 46 -0.98 -1.91 -10.42
N SER A 47 -1.36 -1.04 -9.48
CA SER A 47 -2.72 -1.00 -8.94
C SER A 47 -3.72 -0.32 -9.86
N ARG A 48 -3.25 0.53 -10.78
CA ARG A 48 -4.08 1.44 -11.59
C ARG A 48 -4.74 2.54 -10.77
N ILE A 49 -4.38 2.71 -9.52
CA ILE A 49 -4.80 3.82 -8.68
C ILE A 49 -3.94 5.03 -9.03
N ASP A 50 -4.53 6.19 -9.27
CA ASP A 50 -3.75 7.42 -9.34
C ASP A 50 -3.35 7.83 -7.92
N ILE A 51 -2.06 8.07 -7.69
CA ILE A 51 -1.49 8.40 -6.37
C ILE A 51 -0.64 9.66 -6.48
N THR A 52 -0.98 10.65 -5.67
CA THR A 52 -0.13 11.83 -5.43
C THR A 52 0.36 11.79 -3.99
N VAL A 53 1.66 11.90 -3.76
CA VAL A 53 2.27 12.01 -2.43
C VAL A 53 3.26 13.15 -2.42
N LYS A 54 3.09 14.07 -1.48
CA LYS A 54 4.08 15.10 -1.16
C LYS A 54 4.39 14.99 0.33
N ALA A 55 5.63 14.74 0.66
CA ALA A 55 6.07 14.68 2.04
C ALA A 55 7.31 15.55 2.27
N LYS A 56 7.34 16.18 3.41
CA LYS A 56 8.51 16.86 3.93
C LYS A 56 8.69 16.41 5.38
N GLY A 57 9.75 15.66 5.62
CA GLY A 57 10.07 15.13 6.95
C GLY A 57 11.47 15.50 7.41
N ASP A 58 11.78 15.06 8.61
CA ASP A 58 13.05 15.27 9.32
C ASP A 58 14.11 14.25 8.88
N LEU A 59 14.35 14.14 7.55
CA LEU A 59 15.29 13.18 6.94
C LEU A 59 16.73 13.27 7.43
N HIS A 60 17.07 14.35 8.15
CA HIS A 60 18.37 14.49 8.82
C HIS A 60 18.50 13.60 10.06
N ILE A 61 17.40 13.10 10.61
CA ILE A 61 17.36 12.07 11.66
C ILE A 61 17.57 10.70 11.00
N ASP A 62 16.57 10.25 10.26
CA ASP A 62 16.56 9.07 9.40
C ASP A 62 15.33 9.08 8.48
N HIS A 63 15.03 7.97 7.81
CA HIS A 63 13.88 7.84 6.92
C HIS A 63 12.60 7.30 7.61
N HIS A 64 12.65 6.96 8.91
CA HIS A 64 11.58 6.24 9.60
C HIS A 64 10.27 7.04 9.64
N HIS A 65 10.30 8.23 10.27
CA HIS A 65 9.09 9.04 10.46
C HIS A 65 8.39 9.36 9.14
N THR A 66 9.15 9.70 8.09
CA THR A 66 8.59 10.00 6.77
C THR A 66 7.96 8.77 6.13
N THR A 67 8.62 7.61 6.22
CA THR A 67 8.13 6.35 5.66
C THR A 67 6.83 5.91 6.34
N GLU A 68 6.79 5.93 7.67
CA GLU A 68 5.62 5.59 8.47
C GLU A 68 4.46 6.54 8.16
N ASP A 69 4.68 7.85 8.24
CA ASP A 69 3.62 8.86 8.06
C ASP A 69 3.06 8.87 6.63
N VAL A 70 3.86 8.57 5.62
CA VAL A 70 3.39 8.34 4.24
C VAL A 70 2.51 7.09 4.18
N GLY A 71 2.90 5.98 4.82
CA GLY A 71 2.10 4.76 4.93
C GLY A 71 0.75 5.02 5.61
N ILE A 72 0.76 5.75 6.74
CA ILE A 72 -0.46 6.16 7.48
C ILE A 72 -1.38 6.99 6.57
N ALA A 73 -0.87 8.05 5.98
CA ALA A 73 -1.67 8.97 5.17
C ALA A 73 -2.25 8.29 3.93
N LEU A 74 -1.45 7.44 3.25
CA LEU A 74 -1.92 6.69 2.10
C LEU A 74 -2.97 5.64 2.48
N GLY A 75 -2.78 4.93 3.59
CA GLY A 75 -3.78 4.00 4.13
C GLY A 75 -5.11 4.69 4.43
N GLN A 76 -5.06 5.85 5.09
CA GLN A 76 -6.25 6.67 5.38
C GLN A 76 -6.94 7.16 4.10
N ALA A 77 -6.19 7.59 3.10
CA ALA A 77 -6.74 8.03 1.81
C ALA A 77 -7.45 6.87 1.07
N VAL A 78 -6.84 5.69 1.04
CA VAL A 78 -7.46 4.49 0.45
C VAL A 78 -8.75 4.13 1.19
N LYS A 79 -8.74 4.11 2.53
CA LYS A 79 -9.93 3.85 3.35
C LYS A 79 -11.06 4.83 3.06
N GLN A 80 -10.75 6.13 3.00
CA GLN A 80 -11.75 7.16 2.70
C GLN A 80 -12.30 7.02 1.28
N ALA A 81 -11.46 6.71 0.30
CA ALA A 81 -11.87 6.53 -1.09
C ALA A 81 -12.72 5.27 -1.30
N LEU A 82 -12.54 4.22 -0.49
CA LEU A 82 -13.38 3.01 -0.51
C LEU A 82 -14.83 3.28 -0.06
N GLY A 83 -15.05 4.30 0.76
CA GLY A 83 -16.38 4.69 1.21
C GLY A 83 -17.12 3.56 1.94
N ASP A 84 -18.33 3.23 1.49
CA ASP A 84 -19.17 2.18 2.06
C ASP A 84 -18.81 0.76 1.61
N MET A 85 -17.77 0.62 0.80
CA MET A 85 -17.24 -0.65 0.29
C MET A 85 -18.26 -1.51 -0.48
N LYS A 86 -19.34 -0.90 -1.01
CA LYS A 86 -20.30 -1.61 -1.84
C LYS A 86 -19.71 -1.99 -3.19
N GLY A 87 -20.09 -3.16 -3.66
CA GLY A 87 -19.75 -3.66 -4.98
C GLY A 87 -18.29 -4.05 -5.19
N ILE A 88 -17.40 -3.86 -4.21
CA ILE A 88 -15.98 -4.23 -4.39
C ILE A 88 -15.79 -5.75 -4.44
N THR A 89 -14.77 -6.21 -5.15
CA THR A 89 -14.39 -7.63 -5.16
C THR A 89 -13.94 -8.10 -3.78
N ARG A 90 -13.38 -7.21 -2.96
CA ARG A 90 -12.98 -7.39 -1.56
C ARG A 90 -11.73 -8.23 -1.33
N TYR A 91 -11.69 -9.45 -1.87
CA TYR A 91 -10.54 -10.37 -1.71
C TYR A 91 -9.69 -10.41 -2.97
N ALA A 92 -8.40 -10.53 -2.78
CA ALA A 92 -7.48 -10.88 -3.87
C ALA A 92 -6.23 -11.55 -3.32
N ASP A 93 -5.67 -12.44 -4.12
CA ASP A 93 -4.34 -12.98 -3.90
C ASP A 93 -3.56 -13.01 -5.22
N VAL A 94 -2.26 -12.84 -5.13
CA VAL A 94 -1.36 -12.86 -6.28
C VAL A 94 0.00 -13.44 -5.90
N HIS A 95 0.65 -14.06 -6.89
CA HIS A 95 2.07 -14.35 -6.86
C HIS A 95 2.76 -13.44 -7.86
N VAL A 96 3.79 -12.72 -7.43
CA VAL A 96 4.53 -11.78 -8.28
C VAL A 96 6.00 -12.17 -8.29
N PRO A 97 6.53 -12.58 -9.44
CA PRO A 97 7.97 -12.76 -9.62
C PRO A 97 8.65 -11.43 -9.89
N MET A 98 9.85 -11.27 -9.38
CA MET A 98 10.81 -10.25 -9.77
C MET A 98 12.17 -10.93 -9.93
N ASP A 99 12.51 -11.28 -11.16
CA ASP A 99 13.63 -12.12 -11.51
C ASP A 99 13.69 -13.40 -10.65
N GLU A 100 14.66 -13.52 -9.73
CA GLU A 100 14.85 -14.66 -8.85
C GLU A 100 13.97 -14.66 -7.60
N ALA A 101 13.30 -13.52 -7.29
CA ALA A 101 12.41 -13.41 -6.15
C ALA A 101 10.97 -13.74 -6.51
N LEU A 102 10.25 -14.39 -5.61
CA LEU A 102 8.82 -14.64 -5.72
C LEU A 102 8.12 -14.29 -4.43
N THR A 103 7.15 -13.37 -4.50
CA THR A 103 6.33 -12.96 -3.35
C THR A 103 4.87 -13.28 -3.58
N ARG A 104 4.21 -13.84 -2.56
CA ARG A 104 2.77 -14.01 -2.47
C ARG A 104 2.18 -12.87 -1.64
N VAL A 105 1.13 -12.24 -2.14
CA VAL A 105 0.35 -11.24 -1.40
C VAL A 105 -1.12 -11.62 -1.43
N ALA A 106 -1.78 -11.61 -0.27
CA ALA A 106 -3.22 -11.81 -0.14
C ALA A 106 -3.82 -10.69 0.72
N ILE A 107 -4.98 -10.18 0.31
CA ILE A 107 -5.67 -9.10 1.02
C ILE A 107 -7.16 -9.39 1.20
N ASP A 108 -7.73 -8.88 2.29
CA ASP A 108 -9.16 -8.78 2.56
C ASP A 108 -9.47 -7.32 2.96
N ILE A 109 -10.25 -6.61 2.14
CA ILE A 109 -10.76 -5.28 2.47
C ILE A 109 -11.95 -5.46 3.43
N SER A 110 -11.64 -5.78 4.67
CA SER A 110 -12.62 -6.19 5.69
C SER A 110 -13.01 -5.08 6.66
N GLY A 111 -12.27 -3.96 6.68
CA GLY A 111 -12.35 -2.96 7.75
C GLY A 111 -11.68 -3.39 9.06
N ARG A 112 -11.10 -4.58 9.11
CA ARG A 112 -10.33 -5.12 10.25
C ARG A 112 -8.85 -5.17 9.88
N PRO A 113 -8.06 -4.18 10.30
CA PRO A 113 -6.65 -4.08 9.93
C PRO A 113 -5.84 -5.20 10.58
N PHE A 114 -5.00 -5.85 9.79
CA PHE A 114 -4.02 -6.82 10.27
C PHE A 114 -2.89 -6.96 9.26
N LEU A 115 -1.66 -7.09 9.72
CA LEU A 115 -0.52 -7.38 8.86
C LEU A 115 0.14 -8.71 9.24
N VAL A 116 0.37 -9.56 8.25
CA VAL A 116 1.38 -10.62 8.29
C VAL A 116 2.43 -10.27 7.26
N PHE A 117 3.66 -10.02 7.71
CA PHE A 117 4.79 -9.71 6.83
C PHE A 117 5.91 -10.71 7.06
N LYS A 118 6.28 -11.44 6.00
CA LYS A 118 7.32 -12.46 6.00
C LYS A 118 8.22 -12.27 4.79
N ALA A 119 8.99 -11.21 4.80
CA ALA A 119 10.05 -10.97 3.84
C ALA A 119 11.34 -10.75 4.62
N GLU A 120 12.32 -11.61 4.37
CA GLU A 120 13.64 -11.52 5.01
C GLU A 120 14.59 -10.77 4.09
N PHE A 121 15.26 -9.78 4.63
CA PHE A 121 16.29 -8.99 3.97
C PHE A 121 17.65 -9.38 4.53
N VAL A 122 18.64 -9.52 3.67
CA VAL A 122 20.01 -9.93 4.07
C VAL A 122 20.86 -8.70 4.37
N ARG A 123 20.61 -7.59 3.67
CA ARG A 123 21.34 -6.33 3.85
C ARG A 123 20.51 -5.36 4.67
N ASP A 124 21.16 -4.52 5.44
CA ASP A 124 20.50 -3.49 6.23
C ASP A 124 19.90 -2.37 5.34
N LYS A 125 20.44 -2.17 4.12
CA LYS A 125 20.02 -1.10 3.21
C LYS A 125 19.91 -1.52 1.75
N VAL A 126 18.99 -0.86 1.05
CA VAL A 126 18.94 -0.77 -0.41
C VAL A 126 19.13 0.70 -0.80
N GLY A 127 20.29 1.03 -1.37
CA GLY A 127 20.70 2.43 -1.49
C GLY A 127 20.85 3.04 -0.09
N GLU A 128 20.20 4.18 0.14
CA GLU A 128 20.16 4.84 1.45
C GLU A 128 18.96 4.43 2.31
N PHE A 129 18.08 3.55 1.81
CA PHE A 129 16.84 3.14 2.48
C PHE A 129 17.07 1.90 3.34
N ASP A 130 16.76 1.98 4.63
CA ASP A 130 16.85 0.86 5.55
C ASP A 130 15.77 -0.19 5.23
N THR A 131 16.17 -1.46 5.10
CA THR A 131 15.26 -2.54 4.66
C THR A 131 14.15 -2.82 5.66
N GLU A 132 14.35 -2.58 6.94
CA GLU A 132 13.33 -2.69 7.98
C GLU A 132 12.13 -1.76 7.72
N LEU A 133 12.34 -0.62 7.05
CA LEU A 133 11.29 0.34 6.74
C LEU A 133 10.29 -0.17 5.69
N VAL A 134 10.61 -1.23 4.97
CA VAL A 134 9.64 -1.91 4.11
C VAL A 134 8.49 -2.45 4.95
N GLN A 135 8.81 -3.21 6.00
CA GLN A 135 7.78 -3.73 6.92
C GLN A 135 7.03 -2.61 7.62
N GLU A 136 7.74 -1.56 8.05
CA GLU A 136 7.14 -0.39 8.73
C GLU A 136 6.10 0.30 7.85
N TRP A 137 6.44 0.55 6.58
CA TRP A 137 5.48 1.11 5.63
C TRP A 137 4.25 0.20 5.44
N PHE A 138 4.44 -1.12 5.29
CA PHE A 138 3.35 -2.08 5.15
C PHE A 138 2.46 -2.11 6.40
N GLN A 139 3.05 -2.03 7.58
CA GLN A 139 2.34 -1.95 8.87
C GLN A 139 1.48 -0.68 8.94
N ALA A 140 2.08 0.47 8.68
CA ALA A 140 1.41 1.76 8.69
C ALA A 140 0.24 1.78 7.69
N PHE A 141 0.46 1.30 6.46
CA PHE A 141 -0.57 1.22 5.43
C PHE A 141 -1.72 0.27 5.82
N ALA A 142 -1.43 -0.95 6.23
CA ALA A 142 -2.45 -1.95 6.57
C ALA A 142 -3.33 -1.47 7.74
N MET A 143 -2.71 -0.95 8.82
CA MET A 143 -3.43 -0.47 10.00
C MET A 143 -4.37 0.70 9.67
N ASN A 144 -3.96 1.60 8.77
CA ASN A 144 -4.73 2.80 8.46
C ASN A 144 -5.71 2.66 7.29
N SER A 145 -5.49 1.69 6.40
CA SER A 145 -6.43 1.35 5.33
C SER A 145 -7.60 0.45 5.78
N GLY A 146 -7.46 -0.21 6.94
CA GLY A 146 -8.43 -1.18 7.43
C GLY A 146 -8.39 -2.50 6.67
N ILE A 147 -7.28 -2.81 6.02
CA ILE A 147 -7.09 -4.02 5.21
C ILE A 147 -6.37 -5.09 6.03
N THR A 148 -6.85 -6.33 5.97
CA THR A 148 -6.05 -7.49 6.35
C THR A 148 -5.11 -7.78 5.19
N LEU A 149 -3.80 -7.73 5.44
CA LEU A 149 -2.74 -7.84 4.43
C LEU A 149 -1.73 -8.90 4.84
N HIS A 150 -1.52 -9.88 3.97
CA HIS A 150 -0.47 -10.88 4.09
C HIS A 150 0.50 -10.70 2.93
N ALA A 151 1.78 -10.51 3.23
CA ALA A 151 2.87 -10.47 2.26
C ALA A 151 3.96 -11.45 2.70
N GLU A 152 4.26 -12.42 1.85
CA GLU A 152 5.25 -13.46 2.13
C GLU A 152 6.13 -13.69 0.91
N THR A 153 7.43 -13.42 1.05
CA THR A 153 8.43 -13.80 0.05
C THR A 153 8.73 -15.28 0.20
N LEU A 154 8.45 -16.05 -0.83
CA LEU A 154 8.64 -17.51 -0.84
C LEU A 154 10.11 -17.88 -1.03
N TYR A 155 10.80 -17.10 -1.85
CA TYR A 155 12.24 -17.14 -2.08
C TYR A 155 12.70 -15.87 -2.80
N GLY A 156 13.98 -15.57 -2.68
CA GLY A 156 14.67 -14.43 -3.31
C GLY A 156 16.03 -14.23 -2.66
N SER A 157 16.92 -13.54 -3.34
CA SER A 157 18.27 -13.24 -2.84
C SER A 157 18.69 -11.79 -2.99
N ASN A 158 18.00 -11.02 -3.83
CA ASN A 158 18.24 -9.59 -4.00
C ASN A 158 17.19 -8.79 -3.24
N ASP A 159 17.61 -8.04 -2.23
CA ASP A 159 16.72 -7.31 -1.34
C ASP A 159 15.87 -6.25 -2.07
N HIS A 160 16.42 -5.62 -3.12
CA HIS A 160 15.65 -4.73 -3.99
C HIS A 160 14.50 -5.49 -4.67
N HIS A 161 14.78 -6.67 -5.26
CA HIS A 161 13.78 -7.49 -5.92
C HIS A 161 12.72 -8.01 -4.93
N ILE A 162 13.13 -8.37 -3.72
CA ILE A 162 12.23 -8.78 -2.65
C ILE A 162 11.27 -7.64 -2.29
N ALA A 163 11.80 -6.45 -1.99
CA ALA A 163 10.98 -5.28 -1.66
C ALA A 163 10.03 -4.91 -2.81
N GLU A 164 10.55 -4.84 -4.04
CA GLU A 164 9.79 -4.50 -5.23
C GLU A 164 8.66 -5.52 -5.50
N SER A 165 8.93 -6.83 -5.34
CA SER A 165 7.90 -7.87 -5.48
C SER A 165 6.79 -7.77 -4.43
N CYS A 166 7.09 -7.32 -3.20
CA CYS A 166 6.10 -7.03 -2.18
C CYS A 166 5.18 -5.87 -2.60
N PHE A 167 5.74 -4.73 -3.03
CA PHE A 167 4.95 -3.57 -3.47
C PHE A 167 4.14 -3.85 -4.73
N LYS A 168 4.71 -4.52 -5.73
CA LYS A 168 3.97 -4.97 -6.93
C LYS A 168 2.86 -5.96 -6.58
N GLY A 169 3.12 -6.86 -5.63
CA GLY A 169 2.14 -7.81 -5.11
C GLY A 169 0.95 -7.10 -4.48
N LEU A 170 1.21 -6.17 -3.56
CA LEU A 170 0.17 -5.32 -2.96
C LEU A 170 -0.60 -4.54 -4.03
N ALA A 171 0.11 -3.92 -4.98
CA ALA A 171 -0.51 -3.16 -6.06
C ALA A 171 -1.50 -4.00 -6.88
N ARG A 172 -1.08 -5.20 -7.30
CA ARG A 172 -1.92 -6.09 -8.11
C ARG A 172 -3.10 -6.65 -7.31
N ALA A 173 -2.89 -6.98 -6.04
CA ALA A 173 -3.96 -7.41 -5.15
C ALA A 173 -4.97 -6.27 -4.93
N LEU A 174 -4.53 -5.05 -4.66
CA LEU A 174 -5.40 -3.87 -4.54
C LEU A 174 -6.21 -3.63 -5.81
N ARG A 175 -5.57 -3.69 -7.00
CA ARG A 175 -6.27 -3.53 -8.28
C ARG A 175 -7.48 -4.45 -8.40
N THR A 176 -7.34 -5.69 -7.99
CA THR A 176 -8.41 -6.68 -8.05
C THR A 176 -9.43 -6.45 -6.94
N ALA A 177 -8.99 -6.28 -5.70
CA ALA A 177 -9.87 -6.21 -4.53
C ALA A 177 -10.76 -4.95 -4.52
N VAL A 178 -10.25 -3.80 -5.02
CA VAL A 178 -11.03 -2.55 -5.13
C VAL A 178 -11.94 -2.52 -6.35
N ALA A 179 -11.79 -3.45 -7.32
CA ALA A 179 -12.60 -3.45 -8.54
C ALA A 179 -14.07 -3.69 -8.20
N ILE A 180 -14.95 -2.96 -8.88
CA ILE A 180 -16.40 -3.14 -8.74
C ILE A 180 -16.86 -4.34 -9.57
N ASP A 181 -17.49 -5.31 -8.91
CA ASP A 181 -18.20 -6.39 -9.60
C ASP A 181 -19.53 -5.83 -10.15
N PRO A 182 -19.72 -5.79 -11.48
CA PRO A 182 -20.94 -5.23 -12.07
C PRO A 182 -22.19 -6.01 -11.71
N ARG A 183 -22.07 -7.25 -11.23
CA ARG A 183 -23.19 -8.11 -10.83
C ARG A 183 -23.65 -7.85 -9.39
N ALA A 184 -22.85 -7.14 -8.58
CA ALA A 184 -23.10 -6.92 -7.14
C ALA A 184 -22.88 -5.47 -6.70
N ARG A 185 -23.09 -4.50 -7.60
CA ARG A 185 -22.74 -3.08 -7.41
C ARG A 185 -23.25 -2.44 -6.12
N ASP A 186 -24.44 -2.81 -5.73
CA ASP A 186 -25.15 -2.18 -4.58
C ASP A 186 -25.09 -3.06 -3.32
N GLU A 187 -24.38 -4.19 -3.42
CA GLU A 187 -24.26 -5.15 -2.33
C GLU A 187 -22.98 -4.91 -1.53
N VAL A 188 -23.06 -5.02 -0.20
CA VAL A 188 -21.88 -5.13 0.65
C VAL A 188 -21.39 -6.58 0.57
N PRO A 189 -20.13 -6.85 0.17
CA PRO A 189 -19.63 -8.21 -0.02
C PRO A 189 -19.34 -8.90 1.34
N SER A 190 -20.40 -9.06 2.15
CA SER A 190 -20.34 -9.64 3.49
C SER A 190 -21.67 -10.27 3.86
N THR A 191 -21.63 -11.52 4.35
CA THR A 191 -22.82 -12.20 4.91
C THR A 191 -23.39 -11.52 6.13
N LYS A 192 -22.62 -10.60 6.76
CA LYS A 192 -23.05 -9.78 7.91
C LYS A 192 -23.82 -8.51 7.47
N GLY A 193 -23.85 -8.20 6.17
CA GLY A 193 -24.44 -6.97 5.64
C GLY A 193 -23.63 -5.69 5.91
N SER A 194 -22.47 -5.81 6.56
CA SER A 194 -21.57 -4.69 6.85
C SER A 194 -20.10 -5.12 6.79
N LEU A 195 -19.19 -4.14 6.57
CA LEU A 195 -17.75 -4.25 6.69
C LEU A 195 -17.27 -3.15 7.65
N GLY A 196 -16.25 -3.44 8.45
CA GLY A 196 -15.67 -2.45 9.37
C GLY A 196 -16.42 -2.29 10.70
N GLY A 197 -17.10 -3.33 11.15
CA GLY A 197 -17.72 -3.43 12.47
C GLY A 197 -16.87 -4.17 13.46
#